data_fc342633f5035ba70f7a74245e20d0ad
#
_entry.id   fc342633f5035ba70f7a74245e20d0ad
#
_cell.length_a   1.000
_cell.length_b   1.000
_cell.length_c   1.000
_cell.angle_alpha   90.00
_cell.angle_beta   90.00
_cell.angle_gamma   90.00
#
_symmetry.space_group_name_H-M   'P 1'
#
loop_
_entity.id
_entity.type
_entity.pdbx_description
1 polymer ?
#
loop_
_entity_poly.entity_id
_entity_poly.type
_entity_poly.pdbx_seq_one_letter_code
_entity_poly.pdbx_strand_id
1 'polypeptide(L)'
;MLDHRAQHLLKALVERYVAEGQPVGSRVLSKQSGLELSPATIRNVMADLEELGYIASPHTSAGRIPTSKGYRFFVDSLMVVQPLHEVEIHRLEGEFSADRPQQLVSAAASLLSQLTHFAGVVMTPKRREASFRHLEFLRLSERRVLLIIVSSEGDVQNRILHTDRSYSQSQLIEATNFFNHHYAGQPFAAVRALLADELASLRTDIVALMTAAVEVGGAALSEDEALVVTGERNLLSATDLASNMDRLRRLFDLFEQKTSLLHLLDVSQKAQGVQIYIGGESGLVPLDECSVVTATYERDGQVIGTLGVIGPTRMAYERVIPIVDVTAKLLSNALTQQMNG
;
A
#
# COMPACT_ATOMS: atom_id res chain seq x y z
N MET A 1 24.62 19.58 14.19
CA MET A 1 24.74 19.13 12.78
C MET A 1 25.99 18.28 12.70
N LEU A 2 25.95 17.11 12.06
CA LEU A 2 27.14 16.25 11.96
C LEU A 2 28.21 16.96 11.11
N ASP A 3 29.49 16.83 11.52
CA ASP A 3 30.60 17.30 10.71
C ASP A 3 30.80 16.41 9.46
N HIS A 4 31.57 16.88 8.51
CA HIS A 4 31.79 16.17 7.24
C HIS A 4 32.39 14.76 7.43
N ARG A 5 33.23 14.56 8.46
CA ARG A 5 33.86 13.26 8.75
C ARG A 5 32.83 12.28 9.29
N ALA A 6 31.98 12.72 10.22
CA ALA A 6 30.91 11.91 10.79
C ALA A 6 29.86 11.53 9.71
N GLN A 7 29.51 12.48 8.83
CA GLN A 7 28.63 12.21 7.70
C GLN A 7 29.19 11.14 6.76
N HIS A 8 30.47 11.27 6.38
CA HIS A 8 31.13 10.32 5.48
C HIS A 8 31.24 8.94 6.12
N LEU A 9 31.59 8.89 7.44
CA LEU A 9 31.67 7.64 8.16
C LEU A 9 30.31 6.95 8.31
N LEU A 10 29.25 7.72 8.61
CA LEU A 10 27.89 7.21 8.69
C LEU A 10 27.46 6.65 7.33
N LYS A 11 27.71 7.37 6.24
CA LYS A 11 27.44 6.91 4.87
C LYS A 11 28.11 5.55 4.61
N ALA A 12 29.41 5.46 4.80
CA ALA A 12 30.16 4.23 4.57
C ALA A 12 29.68 3.07 5.46
N LEU A 13 29.26 3.35 6.69
CA LEU A 13 28.72 2.37 7.62
C LEU A 13 27.35 1.86 7.12
N VAL A 14 26.44 2.75 6.72
CA VAL A 14 25.11 2.38 6.23
C VAL A 14 25.22 1.56 4.95
N GLU A 15 25.96 2.04 3.95
CA GLU A 15 26.16 1.33 2.67
C GLU A 15 26.70 -0.08 2.89
N ARG A 16 27.68 -0.20 3.78
CA ARG A 16 28.26 -1.50 4.11
C ARG A 16 27.29 -2.42 4.83
N TYR A 17 26.59 -1.90 5.82
CA TYR A 17 25.60 -2.69 6.56
C TYR A 17 24.47 -3.15 5.66
N VAL A 18 24.00 -2.31 4.75
CA VAL A 18 22.99 -2.68 3.73
C VAL A 18 23.50 -3.84 2.86
N ALA A 19 24.75 -3.75 2.39
CA ALA A 19 25.32 -4.77 1.51
C ALA A 19 25.58 -6.12 2.23
N GLU A 20 26.12 -6.11 3.46
CA GLU A 20 26.63 -7.32 4.11
C GLU A 20 25.73 -7.86 5.22
N GLY A 21 24.84 -7.05 5.80
CA GLY A 21 23.98 -7.43 6.92
C GLY A 21 24.70 -7.73 8.24
N GLN A 22 25.99 -7.36 8.34
CA GLN A 22 26.82 -7.63 9.52
C GLN A 22 27.22 -6.32 10.20
N PRO A 23 27.25 -6.29 11.55
CA PRO A 23 27.70 -5.11 12.28
C PRO A 23 29.11 -4.66 11.84
N VAL A 24 29.25 -3.36 11.55
CA VAL A 24 30.45 -2.80 10.93
C VAL A 24 31.45 -2.35 11.99
N GLY A 25 32.66 -2.88 11.94
CA GLY A 25 33.75 -2.54 12.89
C GLY A 25 34.64 -1.38 12.41
N SER A 26 35.24 -0.64 13.34
CA SER A 26 36.15 0.50 13.05
C SER A 26 37.34 0.14 12.17
N ARG A 27 37.86 -1.10 12.28
CA ARG A 27 38.96 -1.58 11.42
C ARG A 27 38.54 -1.76 9.96
N VAL A 28 37.31 -2.16 9.74
CA VAL A 28 36.75 -2.34 8.39
C VAL A 28 36.54 -0.96 7.75
N LEU A 29 35.93 -0.04 8.47
CA LEU A 29 35.73 1.33 8.01
C LEU A 29 37.07 2.06 7.72
N SER A 30 38.12 1.85 8.52
CA SER A 30 39.41 2.50 8.25
C SER A 30 40.05 2.09 6.92
N LYS A 31 39.73 0.90 6.43
CA LYS A 31 40.28 0.40 5.15
C LYS A 31 39.44 0.80 3.93
N GLN A 32 38.18 1.10 4.12
CA GLN A 32 37.20 1.20 3.02
C GLN A 32 36.48 2.53 2.94
N SER A 33 36.47 3.36 3.99
CA SER A 33 35.80 4.64 3.98
C SER A 33 36.45 5.69 3.07
N GLY A 34 37.63 5.43 2.51
CA GLY A 34 38.37 6.43 1.77
C GLY A 34 38.90 7.60 2.65
N LEU A 35 38.63 7.57 3.94
CA LEU A 35 39.15 8.51 4.90
C LEU A 35 40.50 7.97 5.40
N GLU A 36 41.57 8.72 5.22
CA GLU A 36 42.90 8.41 5.76
C GLU A 36 42.93 8.61 7.27
N LEU A 37 42.03 7.90 8.00
CA LEU A 37 41.91 8.00 9.45
C LEU A 37 42.35 6.70 10.13
N SER A 38 43.02 6.85 11.29
CA SER A 38 43.36 5.71 12.10
C SER A 38 42.12 4.98 12.65
N PRO A 39 42.21 3.66 12.89
CA PRO A 39 41.10 2.93 13.52
C PRO A 39 40.68 3.49 14.89
N ALA A 40 41.61 4.14 15.62
CA ALA A 40 41.33 4.80 16.88
C ALA A 40 40.47 6.06 16.68
N THR A 41 40.81 6.90 15.69
CA THR A 41 40.01 8.08 15.31
C THR A 41 38.60 7.69 14.86
N ILE A 42 38.49 6.66 14.02
CA ILE A 42 37.18 6.15 13.56
C ILE A 42 36.37 5.66 14.76
N ARG A 43 36.98 4.99 15.73
CA ARG A 43 36.25 4.53 16.92
C ARG A 43 35.70 5.71 17.74
N ASN A 44 36.42 6.80 17.84
CA ASN A 44 35.91 8.00 18.53
C ASN A 44 34.73 8.60 17.79
N VAL A 45 34.82 8.78 16.46
CA VAL A 45 33.67 9.26 15.65
C VAL A 45 32.48 8.31 15.73
N MET A 46 32.71 7.00 15.77
CA MET A 46 31.61 6.02 15.96
C MET A 46 30.95 6.16 17.33
N ALA A 47 31.76 6.47 18.39
CA ALA A 47 31.21 6.72 19.73
C ALA A 47 30.34 7.99 19.74
N ASP A 48 30.78 9.06 19.08
CA ASP A 48 29.98 10.28 18.95
C ASP A 48 28.67 10.03 18.15
N LEU A 49 28.74 9.26 17.06
CA LEU A 49 27.54 8.88 16.28
C LEU A 49 26.57 8.00 17.09
N GLU A 50 27.08 7.13 17.96
CA GLU A 50 26.28 6.29 18.86
C GLU A 50 25.63 7.13 19.95
N GLU A 51 26.35 8.06 20.58
CA GLU A 51 25.80 9.00 21.57
C GLU A 51 24.71 9.88 20.96
N LEU A 52 24.89 10.32 19.73
CA LEU A 52 23.89 11.08 18.97
C LEU A 52 22.72 10.21 18.46
N GLY A 53 22.78 8.88 18.64
CA GLY A 53 21.71 7.94 18.29
C GLY A 53 21.59 7.61 16.81
N TYR A 54 22.61 7.86 15.99
CA TYR A 54 22.60 7.48 14.56
C TYR A 54 22.99 6.02 14.31
N ILE A 55 23.79 5.47 15.20
CA ILE A 55 24.21 4.07 15.18
C ILE A 55 24.03 3.44 16.56
N ALA A 56 24.01 2.12 16.62
CA ALA A 56 23.88 1.39 17.87
C ALA A 56 24.77 0.15 17.88
N SER A 57 25.09 -0.35 19.08
CA SER A 57 25.78 -1.63 19.28
C SER A 57 24.73 -2.73 19.51
N PRO A 58 24.62 -3.74 18.65
CA PRO A 58 23.71 -4.84 18.92
C PRO A 58 24.15 -5.70 20.11
N HIS A 59 25.50 -5.79 20.36
CA HIS A 59 26.08 -6.50 21.49
C HIS A 59 27.42 -5.84 21.88
N THR A 60 27.86 -6.01 23.11
CA THR A 60 29.00 -5.33 23.73
C THR A 60 30.35 -5.47 22.97
N SER A 61 30.54 -6.55 22.21
CA SER A 61 31.75 -6.81 21.40
C SER A 61 31.54 -6.73 19.91
N ALA A 62 30.32 -6.43 19.45
CA ALA A 62 29.98 -6.32 18.05
C ALA A 62 30.40 -4.96 17.46
N GLY A 63 30.45 -4.87 16.12
CA GLY A 63 30.52 -3.58 15.43
C GLY A 63 29.30 -2.72 15.70
N ARG A 64 29.04 -1.76 14.82
CA ARG A 64 27.87 -0.87 14.92
C ARG A 64 26.92 -1.13 13.77
N ILE A 65 25.63 -0.91 14.01
CA ILE A 65 24.56 -0.96 13.03
C ILE A 65 23.84 0.40 12.98
N PRO A 66 23.27 0.80 11.84
CA PRO A 66 22.45 2.02 11.76
C PRO A 66 21.17 1.87 12.59
N THR A 67 20.72 2.97 13.19
CA THR A 67 19.39 3.10 13.77
C THR A 67 18.42 3.66 12.71
N SER A 68 17.10 3.69 12.99
CA SER A 68 16.13 4.36 12.12
C SER A 68 16.51 5.82 11.87
N LYS A 69 17.02 6.53 12.89
CA LYS A 69 17.56 7.89 12.76
C LYS A 69 18.78 7.96 11.84
N GLY A 70 19.66 6.97 11.91
CA GLY A 70 20.82 6.86 11.02
C GLY A 70 20.42 6.65 9.57
N TYR A 71 19.47 5.75 9.30
CA TYR A 71 18.92 5.53 7.97
C TYR A 71 18.18 6.78 7.45
N ARG A 72 17.40 7.46 8.29
CA ARG A 72 16.70 8.70 7.90
C ARG A 72 17.71 9.76 7.45
N PHE A 73 18.74 10.01 8.25
CA PHE A 73 19.78 10.98 7.89
C PHE A 73 20.53 10.58 6.61
N PHE A 74 20.80 9.29 6.43
CA PHE A 74 21.43 8.76 5.20
C PHE A 74 20.55 9.03 3.97
N VAL A 75 19.28 8.68 4.03
CA VAL A 75 18.33 8.87 2.91
C VAL A 75 18.15 10.34 2.57
N ASP A 76 17.97 11.21 3.57
CA ASP A 76 17.66 12.62 3.35
C ASP A 76 18.87 13.46 2.93
N SER A 77 20.09 13.06 3.32
CA SER A 77 21.26 13.95 3.23
C SER A 77 22.50 13.37 2.55
N LEU A 78 22.65 12.06 2.53
CA LEU A 78 23.92 11.43 2.13
C LEU A 78 23.80 10.53 0.90
N MET A 79 22.62 10.02 0.64
CA MET A 79 22.34 9.10 -0.46
C MET A 79 22.29 9.84 -1.80
N VAL A 80 22.80 9.18 -2.84
CA VAL A 80 22.64 9.63 -4.23
C VAL A 80 21.76 8.62 -4.93
N VAL A 81 20.58 9.06 -5.34
CA VAL A 81 19.64 8.23 -6.10
C VAL A 81 20.20 8.00 -7.50
N GLN A 82 20.31 6.75 -7.91
CA GLN A 82 20.72 6.37 -9.26
C GLN A 82 19.47 6.12 -10.11
N PRO A 83 19.29 6.84 -11.22
CA PRO A 83 18.16 6.58 -12.12
C PRO A 83 18.27 5.15 -12.68
N LEU A 84 17.13 4.54 -12.97
CA LEU A 84 17.09 3.25 -13.66
C LEU A 84 17.64 3.40 -15.08
N HIS A 85 18.30 2.36 -15.58
CA HIS A 85 18.77 2.33 -16.95
C HIS A 85 17.59 2.26 -17.93
N GLU A 86 17.72 2.88 -19.11
CA GLU A 86 16.67 2.88 -20.15
C GLU A 86 16.19 1.47 -20.52
N VAL A 87 17.11 0.49 -20.55
CA VAL A 87 16.78 -0.91 -20.82
C VAL A 87 15.86 -1.51 -19.74
N GLU A 88 16.08 -1.15 -18.47
CA GLU A 88 15.19 -1.57 -17.36
C GLU A 88 13.82 -0.91 -17.50
N ILE A 89 13.75 0.37 -17.83
CA ILE A 89 12.50 1.10 -18.04
C ILE A 89 11.69 0.49 -19.19
N HIS A 90 12.32 0.23 -20.34
CA HIS A 90 11.63 -0.41 -21.48
C HIS A 90 11.08 -1.80 -21.16
N ARG A 91 11.80 -2.57 -20.35
CA ARG A 91 11.32 -3.87 -19.89
C ARG A 91 10.08 -3.72 -18.99
N LEU A 92 10.09 -2.70 -18.13
CA LEU A 92 8.98 -2.39 -17.25
C LEU A 92 7.73 -1.93 -18.02
N GLU A 93 7.91 -1.13 -19.09
CA GLU A 93 6.81 -0.68 -19.95
C GLU A 93 6.05 -1.86 -20.58
N GLY A 94 6.74 -2.92 -20.96
CA GLY A 94 6.13 -4.12 -21.54
C GLY A 94 5.16 -4.86 -20.61
N GLU A 95 5.34 -4.74 -19.29
CA GLU A 95 4.45 -5.38 -18.29
C GLU A 95 3.12 -4.62 -18.11
N PHE A 96 3.02 -3.38 -18.60
CA PHE A 96 1.81 -2.54 -18.48
C PHE A 96 0.92 -2.58 -19.73
N SER A 97 0.90 -3.70 -20.46
CA SER A 97 0.12 -3.87 -21.70
C SER A 97 -1.30 -4.43 -21.47
N ALA A 98 -1.79 -4.43 -20.23
CA ALA A 98 -3.08 -5.04 -19.90
C ALA A 98 -4.27 -4.12 -20.23
N ASP A 99 -5.38 -4.72 -20.69
CA ASP A 99 -6.60 -4.00 -21.12
C ASP A 99 -7.55 -3.62 -19.96
N ARG A 100 -7.22 -3.97 -18.70
CA ARG A 100 -8.09 -3.72 -17.53
C ARG A 100 -7.32 -3.07 -16.39
N PRO A 101 -7.88 -2.02 -15.74
CA PRO A 101 -7.23 -1.31 -14.63
C PRO A 101 -6.76 -2.23 -13.49
N GLN A 102 -7.55 -3.24 -13.12
CA GLN A 102 -7.18 -4.19 -12.06
C GLN A 102 -5.95 -5.03 -12.43
N GLN A 103 -5.81 -5.39 -13.70
CA GLN A 103 -4.64 -6.12 -14.18
C GLN A 103 -3.38 -5.25 -14.14
N LEU A 104 -3.50 -3.96 -14.47
CA LEU A 104 -2.41 -3.00 -14.36
C LEU A 104 -1.96 -2.80 -12.91
N VAL A 105 -2.90 -2.69 -11.97
CA VAL A 105 -2.62 -2.61 -10.53
C VAL A 105 -1.90 -3.87 -10.03
N SER A 106 -2.38 -5.05 -10.43
CA SER A 106 -1.76 -6.32 -10.06
C SER A 106 -0.37 -6.48 -10.69
N ALA A 107 -0.19 -6.04 -11.95
CA ALA A 107 1.11 -6.03 -12.62
C ALA A 107 2.10 -5.10 -11.88
N ALA A 108 1.66 -3.90 -11.48
CA ALA A 108 2.48 -2.97 -10.71
C ALA A 108 2.95 -3.58 -9.37
N ALA A 109 2.04 -4.21 -8.61
CA ALA A 109 2.39 -4.85 -7.35
C ALA A 109 3.41 -6.00 -7.55
N SER A 110 3.18 -6.84 -8.57
CA SER A 110 4.08 -7.93 -8.91
C SER A 110 5.45 -7.44 -9.36
N LEU A 111 5.49 -6.40 -10.16
CA LEU A 111 6.71 -5.78 -10.64
C LEU A 111 7.55 -5.20 -9.49
N LEU A 112 6.92 -4.44 -8.61
CA LEU A 112 7.57 -3.91 -7.40
C LEU A 112 8.19 -5.04 -6.58
N SER A 113 7.45 -6.11 -6.36
CA SER A 113 7.94 -7.27 -5.61
C SER A 113 9.11 -7.99 -6.31
N GLN A 114 9.03 -8.20 -7.62
CA GLN A 114 10.08 -8.88 -8.39
C GLN A 114 11.40 -8.11 -8.42
N LEU A 115 11.33 -6.79 -8.59
CA LEU A 115 12.53 -5.95 -8.69
C LEU A 115 13.20 -5.66 -7.37
N THR A 116 12.40 -5.54 -6.30
CA THR A 116 12.93 -5.19 -4.98
C THR A 116 13.16 -6.40 -4.10
N HIS A 117 12.57 -7.55 -4.44
CA HIS A 117 12.49 -8.74 -3.58
C HIS A 117 11.82 -8.49 -2.23
N PHE A 118 10.88 -7.53 -2.17
CA PHE A 118 10.08 -7.17 -1.00
C PHE A 118 8.58 -7.31 -1.29
N ALA A 119 7.73 -6.97 -0.36
CA ALA A 119 6.29 -6.94 -0.58
C ALA A 119 5.91 -5.68 -1.38
N GLY A 120 5.37 -5.86 -2.58
CA GLY A 120 4.77 -4.80 -3.38
C GLY A 120 3.31 -4.56 -2.96
N VAL A 121 2.95 -3.31 -2.72
CA VAL A 121 1.60 -2.91 -2.32
C VAL A 121 1.09 -1.83 -3.27
N VAL A 122 -0.13 -1.99 -3.76
CA VAL A 122 -0.77 -1.01 -4.63
C VAL A 122 -2.21 -0.80 -4.16
N MET A 123 -2.53 0.43 -3.79
CA MET A 123 -3.90 0.84 -3.51
C MET A 123 -4.65 0.92 -4.83
N THR A 124 -5.74 0.21 -4.93
CA THR A 124 -6.59 0.25 -6.12
C THR A 124 -7.27 1.62 -6.22
N PRO A 125 -7.39 2.23 -7.42
CA PRO A 125 -8.09 3.48 -7.57
C PRO A 125 -9.47 3.38 -6.93
N LYS A 126 -9.80 4.35 -6.06
CA LYS A 126 -11.17 4.42 -5.55
C LYS A 126 -12.07 4.51 -6.78
N ARG A 127 -12.85 3.47 -7.07
CA ARG A 127 -13.93 3.60 -8.05
C ARG A 127 -14.70 4.85 -7.63
N ARG A 128 -14.95 5.78 -8.56
CA ARG A 128 -15.96 6.84 -8.33
C ARG A 128 -17.11 6.14 -7.67
N GLU A 129 -17.60 6.68 -6.53
CA GLU A 129 -18.63 6.07 -5.68
C GLU A 129 -19.58 5.27 -6.57
N ALA A 130 -19.51 3.94 -6.45
CA ALA A 130 -20.08 3.05 -7.45
C ALA A 130 -21.59 3.31 -7.49
N SER A 131 -22.02 3.95 -8.56
CA SER A 131 -23.42 4.14 -8.84
C SER A 131 -23.95 2.88 -9.53
N PHE A 132 -25.17 2.48 -9.20
CA PHE A 132 -25.81 1.38 -9.88
C PHE A 132 -26.70 1.92 -11.02
N ARG A 133 -26.68 1.21 -12.14
CA ARG A 133 -27.60 1.47 -13.26
C ARG A 133 -28.93 0.76 -13.07
N HIS A 134 -28.88 -0.45 -12.52
CA HIS A 134 -30.03 -1.29 -12.30
C HIS A 134 -29.81 -2.21 -11.11
N LEU A 135 -30.87 -2.45 -10.35
CA LEU A 135 -30.89 -3.36 -9.23
C LEU A 135 -32.12 -4.27 -9.34
N GLU A 136 -31.97 -5.55 -9.00
CA GLU A 136 -33.09 -6.51 -9.06
C GLU A 136 -33.07 -7.43 -7.83
N PHE A 137 -34.26 -7.68 -7.26
CA PHE A 137 -34.47 -8.62 -6.19
C PHE A 137 -35.15 -9.88 -6.69
N LEU A 138 -34.55 -11.05 -6.48
CA LEU A 138 -35.12 -12.35 -6.85
C LEU A 138 -35.24 -13.24 -5.61
N ARG A 139 -36.43 -13.85 -5.46
CA ARG A 139 -36.68 -14.78 -4.37
C ARG A 139 -35.96 -16.10 -4.61
N LEU A 140 -35.07 -16.50 -3.68
CA LEU A 140 -34.44 -17.82 -3.68
C LEU A 140 -35.14 -18.80 -2.74
N SER A 141 -35.56 -18.31 -1.56
CA SER A 141 -36.30 -19.10 -0.58
C SER A 141 -37.08 -18.17 0.35
N GLU A 142 -37.68 -18.72 1.43
CA GLU A 142 -38.49 -17.92 2.36
C GLU A 142 -37.72 -16.75 3.01
N ARG A 143 -36.41 -16.94 3.27
CA ARG A 143 -35.57 -15.94 3.95
C ARG A 143 -34.29 -15.61 3.18
N ARG A 144 -34.22 -15.94 1.90
CA ARG A 144 -33.08 -15.62 1.06
C ARG A 144 -33.55 -14.93 -0.22
N VAL A 145 -33.04 -13.75 -0.43
CA VAL A 145 -33.28 -12.92 -1.62
C VAL A 145 -31.96 -12.72 -2.34
N LEU A 146 -31.91 -13.01 -3.64
CA LEU A 146 -30.78 -12.66 -4.48
C LEU A 146 -30.90 -11.20 -4.88
N LEU A 147 -29.90 -10.42 -4.57
CA LEU A 147 -29.72 -9.06 -5.04
C LEU A 147 -28.77 -9.09 -6.24
N ILE A 148 -29.24 -8.61 -7.37
CA ILE A 148 -28.43 -8.40 -8.58
C ILE A 148 -28.22 -6.90 -8.72
N ILE A 149 -26.98 -6.47 -8.88
CA ILE A 149 -26.60 -5.07 -9.06
C ILE A 149 -25.86 -4.95 -10.38
N VAL A 150 -26.34 -4.06 -11.24
CA VAL A 150 -25.64 -3.66 -12.45
C VAL A 150 -25.05 -2.28 -12.23
N SER A 151 -23.73 -2.16 -12.29
CA SER A 151 -23.04 -0.87 -12.14
C SER A 151 -23.27 0.02 -13.37
N SER A 152 -22.97 1.32 -13.25
CA SER A 152 -22.99 2.26 -14.38
C SER A 152 -21.99 1.86 -15.47
N GLU A 153 -20.95 1.10 -15.14
CA GLU A 153 -19.94 0.60 -16.06
C GLU A 153 -20.32 -0.72 -16.73
N GLY A 154 -21.47 -1.31 -16.32
CA GLY A 154 -22.00 -2.56 -16.89
C GLY A 154 -21.58 -3.84 -16.15
N ASP A 155 -20.81 -3.73 -15.08
CA ASP A 155 -20.45 -4.88 -14.24
C ASP A 155 -21.69 -5.41 -13.51
N VAL A 156 -21.81 -6.74 -13.43
CA VAL A 156 -22.92 -7.41 -12.74
C VAL A 156 -22.39 -8.09 -11.48
N GLN A 157 -22.96 -7.73 -10.35
CA GLN A 157 -22.67 -8.37 -9.06
C GLN A 157 -23.90 -9.02 -8.47
N ASN A 158 -23.70 -10.18 -7.84
CA ASN A 158 -24.76 -10.94 -7.21
C ASN A 158 -24.45 -11.11 -5.71
N ARG A 159 -25.44 -10.86 -4.87
CA ARG A 159 -25.33 -11.06 -3.40
C ARG A 159 -26.59 -11.74 -2.88
N ILE A 160 -26.42 -12.58 -1.86
CA ILE A 160 -27.56 -13.20 -1.17
C ILE A 160 -27.83 -12.39 0.09
N LEU A 161 -29.02 -11.81 0.16
CA LEU A 161 -29.53 -11.16 1.36
C LEU A 161 -30.25 -12.21 2.22
N HIS A 162 -29.89 -12.25 3.50
CA HIS A 162 -30.63 -13.03 4.50
C HIS A 162 -31.63 -12.07 5.17
N THR A 163 -32.90 -12.39 5.08
CA THR A 163 -33.99 -11.52 5.57
C THR A 163 -34.66 -12.14 6.80
N ASP A 164 -35.13 -11.31 7.71
CA ASP A 164 -35.79 -11.75 8.95
C ASP A 164 -37.18 -12.36 8.67
N ARG A 165 -37.78 -12.03 7.54
CA ARG A 165 -39.09 -12.49 7.09
C ARG A 165 -39.11 -12.85 5.60
N SER A 166 -40.20 -13.52 5.18
CA SER A 166 -40.40 -13.84 3.78
C SER A 166 -41.02 -12.64 3.03
N TYR A 167 -40.59 -12.44 1.78
CA TYR A 167 -41.15 -11.46 0.87
C TYR A 167 -41.82 -12.17 -0.30
N SER A 168 -43.01 -11.70 -0.66
CA SER A 168 -43.70 -12.16 -1.86
C SER A 168 -43.02 -11.62 -3.14
N GLN A 169 -43.25 -12.28 -4.27
CA GLN A 169 -42.70 -11.85 -5.53
C GLN A 169 -43.16 -10.41 -5.90
N SER A 170 -44.42 -10.07 -5.60
CA SER A 170 -44.98 -8.72 -5.83
C SER A 170 -44.28 -7.66 -5.00
N GLN A 171 -43.93 -7.94 -3.73
CA GLN A 171 -43.18 -7.01 -2.87
C GLN A 171 -41.73 -6.81 -3.37
N LEU A 172 -41.09 -7.85 -3.88
CA LEU A 172 -39.75 -7.75 -4.46
C LEU A 172 -39.77 -6.93 -5.77
N ILE A 173 -40.77 -7.10 -6.61
CA ILE A 173 -40.94 -6.30 -7.83
C ILE A 173 -41.22 -4.84 -7.48
N GLU A 174 -42.07 -4.58 -6.49
CA GLU A 174 -42.38 -3.22 -6.02
C GLU A 174 -41.09 -2.53 -5.48
N ALA A 175 -40.31 -3.23 -4.68
CA ALA A 175 -39.03 -2.75 -4.17
C ALA A 175 -38.02 -2.47 -5.30
N THR A 176 -37.91 -3.38 -6.27
CA THR A 176 -37.07 -3.21 -7.46
C THR A 176 -37.45 -1.96 -8.26
N ASN A 177 -38.74 -1.81 -8.58
CA ASN A 177 -39.23 -0.68 -9.36
C ASN A 177 -39.01 0.65 -8.62
N PHE A 178 -39.33 0.68 -7.34
CA PHE A 178 -39.12 1.87 -6.52
C PHE A 178 -37.65 2.27 -6.49
N PHE A 179 -36.74 1.32 -6.22
CA PHE A 179 -35.32 1.58 -6.12
C PHE A 179 -34.72 2.09 -7.42
N ASN A 180 -35.04 1.44 -8.53
CA ASN A 180 -34.56 1.84 -9.86
C ASN A 180 -35.16 3.19 -10.32
N HIS A 181 -36.43 3.49 -9.97
CA HIS A 181 -37.04 4.75 -10.35
C HIS A 181 -36.47 5.96 -9.62
N HIS A 182 -36.15 5.81 -8.30
CA HIS A 182 -35.77 6.93 -7.48
C HIS A 182 -34.22 7.09 -7.34
N TYR A 183 -33.48 6.00 -7.48
CA TYR A 183 -32.04 6.00 -7.12
C TYR A 183 -31.10 5.50 -8.21
N ALA A 184 -31.57 5.04 -9.38
CA ALA A 184 -30.68 4.64 -10.45
C ALA A 184 -29.76 5.78 -10.87
N GLY A 185 -28.47 5.48 -11.03
CA GLY A 185 -27.43 6.45 -11.34
C GLY A 185 -26.84 7.16 -10.12
N GLN A 186 -27.38 6.96 -8.92
CA GLN A 186 -26.84 7.53 -7.69
C GLN A 186 -25.85 6.59 -7.01
N PRO A 187 -24.83 7.14 -6.32
CA PRO A 187 -23.93 6.34 -5.49
C PRO A 187 -24.67 5.73 -4.30
N PHE A 188 -24.34 4.51 -3.91
CA PHE A 188 -24.95 3.85 -2.74
C PHE A 188 -24.84 4.65 -1.44
N ALA A 189 -23.76 5.42 -1.25
CA ALA A 189 -23.59 6.30 -0.08
C ALA A 189 -24.65 7.43 -0.07
N ALA A 190 -24.94 8.03 -1.22
CA ALA A 190 -25.99 9.04 -1.36
C ALA A 190 -27.37 8.44 -1.14
N VAL A 191 -27.62 7.25 -1.73
CA VAL A 191 -28.89 6.51 -1.54
C VAL A 191 -29.12 6.19 -0.06
N ARG A 192 -28.09 5.81 0.68
CA ARG A 192 -28.18 5.56 2.12
C ARG A 192 -28.64 6.79 2.91
N ALA A 193 -28.10 7.97 2.58
CA ALA A 193 -28.48 9.21 3.23
C ALA A 193 -29.94 9.60 2.90
N LEU A 194 -30.35 9.47 1.64
CA LEU A 194 -31.71 9.76 1.19
C LEU A 194 -32.73 8.79 1.78
N LEU A 195 -32.42 7.48 1.81
CA LEU A 195 -33.29 6.50 2.45
C LEU A 195 -33.50 6.78 3.93
N ALA A 196 -32.49 7.28 4.66
CA ALA A 196 -32.63 7.62 6.07
C ALA A 196 -33.64 8.74 6.31
N ASP A 197 -33.75 9.71 5.38
CA ASP A 197 -34.70 10.83 5.45
C ASP A 197 -36.12 10.43 4.99
N GLU A 198 -36.24 9.57 3.97
CA GLU A 198 -37.52 9.13 3.43
C GLU A 198 -38.20 8.01 4.24
N LEU A 199 -37.47 7.34 5.12
CA LEU A 199 -37.93 6.23 5.98
C LEU A 199 -39.14 6.55 6.84
N ALA A 200 -39.40 7.83 7.12
CA ALA A 200 -40.56 8.26 7.88
C ALA A 200 -41.92 8.11 7.13
N SER A 201 -41.87 7.95 5.80
CA SER A 201 -43.07 7.95 4.95
C SER A 201 -43.37 6.61 4.22
N LEU A 202 -42.45 5.66 4.21
CA LEU A 202 -42.57 4.39 3.49
C LEU A 202 -43.04 3.23 4.39
N ARG A 203 -43.70 2.24 3.79
CA ARG A 203 -44.08 1.00 4.51
C ARG A 203 -42.83 0.32 5.08
N THR A 204 -42.82 0.13 6.36
CA THR A 204 -41.70 -0.48 7.16
C THR A 204 -41.16 -1.79 6.54
N ASP A 205 -41.97 -2.45 5.72
CA ASP A 205 -41.73 -3.75 5.12
C ASP A 205 -40.67 -3.71 4.00
N ILE A 206 -40.78 -2.70 3.15
CA ILE A 206 -39.88 -2.54 1.98
C ILE A 206 -38.56 -1.87 2.42
N VAL A 207 -38.63 -1.03 3.44
CA VAL A 207 -37.51 -0.30 4.00
C VAL A 207 -36.39 -1.23 4.49
N ALA A 208 -36.73 -2.26 5.26
CA ALA A 208 -35.71 -3.21 5.78
C ALA A 208 -34.96 -3.91 4.66
N LEU A 209 -35.66 -4.29 3.58
CA LEU A 209 -35.03 -4.90 2.39
C LEU A 209 -34.12 -3.91 1.67
N MET A 210 -34.54 -2.66 1.55
CA MET A 210 -33.74 -1.59 0.88
C MET A 210 -32.51 -1.23 1.68
N THR A 211 -32.62 -1.11 3.00
CA THR A 211 -31.48 -0.86 3.88
C THR A 211 -30.44 -1.98 3.77
N ALA A 212 -30.91 -3.24 3.81
CA ALA A 212 -30.01 -4.39 3.64
C ALA A 212 -29.35 -4.40 2.24
N ALA A 213 -30.09 -4.01 1.18
CA ALA A 213 -29.52 -3.91 -0.16
C ALA A 213 -28.45 -2.83 -0.28
N VAL A 214 -28.64 -1.67 0.34
CA VAL A 214 -27.67 -0.56 0.33
C VAL A 214 -26.43 -0.93 1.15
N GLU A 215 -26.59 -1.56 2.30
CA GLU A 215 -25.46 -1.99 3.13
C GLU A 215 -24.62 -3.05 2.42
N VAL A 216 -25.27 -4.09 1.90
CA VAL A 216 -24.57 -5.19 1.20
C VAL A 216 -24.06 -4.75 -0.18
N GLY A 217 -24.81 -3.91 -0.90
CA GLY A 217 -24.42 -3.40 -2.20
C GLY A 217 -23.23 -2.43 -2.11
N GLY A 218 -23.24 -1.54 -1.13
CA GLY A 218 -22.11 -0.63 -0.86
C GLY A 218 -20.84 -1.40 -0.49
N ALA A 219 -20.94 -2.39 0.39
CA ALA A 219 -19.83 -3.28 0.75
C ALA A 219 -19.35 -4.10 -0.46
N ALA A 220 -20.26 -4.65 -1.25
CA ALA A 220 -19.94 -5.48 -2.41
C ALA A 220 -19.10 -4.75 -3.47
N LEU A 221 -19.28 -3.44 -3.61
CA LEU A 221 -18.57 -2.63 -4.58
C LEU A 221 -17.28 -2.01 -4.02
N SER A 222 -17.03 -2.10 -2.71
CA SER A 222 -15.92 -1.40 -2.05
C SER A 222 -14.87 -2.32 -1.38
N GLU A 223 -15.16 -3.57 -1.02
CA GLU A 223 -14.29 -4.27 -0.05
C GLU A 223 -13.27 -5.25 -0.63
N ASP A 224 -13.49 -5.90 -1.75
CA ASP A 224 -12.59 -7.00 -2.16
C ASP A 224 -11.32 -6.59 -2.92
N GLU A 225 -11.17 -5.33 -3.36
CA GLU A 225 -10.07 -4.91 -4.24
C GLU A 225 -9.37 -3.60 -3.82
N ALA A 226 -9.59 -3.06 -2.64
CA ALA A 226 -9.03 -1.75 -2.26
C ALA A 226 -7.49 -1.74 -2.17
N LEU A 227 -6.86 -2.90 -1.97
CA LEU A 227 -5.41 -3.07 -1.85
C LEU A 227 -4.97 -4.40 -2.45
N VAL A 228 -4.04 -4.33 -3.40
CA VAL A 228 -3.30 -5.49 -3.90
C VAL A 228 -1.97 -5.58 -3.18
N VAL A 229 -1.67 -6.74 -2.60
CA VAL A 229 -0.39 -7.07 -1.98
C VAL A 229 0.21 -8.26 -2.71
N THR A 230 1.49 -8.19 -3.05
CA THR A 230 2.18 -9.27 -3.76
C THR A 230 3.60 -9.43 -3.21
N GLY A 231 4.04 -10.68 -3.07
CA GLY A 231 5.41 -10.99 -2.66
C GLY A 231 5.69 -10.79 -1.18
N GLU A 232 4.67 -10.81 -0.34
CA GLU A 232 4.81 -10.79 1.12
C GLU A 232 5.72 -11.91 1.62
N ARG A 233 5.73 -13.06 0.92
CA ARG A 233 6.62 -14.21 1.24
C ARG A 233 8.10 -13.88 1.06
N ASN A 234 8.47 -12.90 0.27
CA ASN A 234 9.86 -12.48 0.10
C ASN A 234 10.46 -11.96 1.42
N LEU A 235 9.60 -11.44 2.31
CA LEU A 235 10.02 -10.98 3.64
C LEU A 235 10.52 -12.10 4.54
N LEU A 236 10.14 -13.35 4.28
CA LEU A 236 10.67 -14.54 4.96
C LEU A 236 12.16 -14.76 4.66
N SER A 237 12.64 -14.28 3.53
CA SER A 237 14.04 -14.38 3.12
C SER A 237 14.92 -13.29 3.73
N ALA A 238 14.32 -12.24 4.31
CA ALA A 238 15.03 -11.18 4.99
C ALA A 238 15.46 -11.66 6.40
N THR A 239 16.73 -11.95 6.58
CA THR A 239 17.28 -12.50 7.83
C THR A 239 16.95 -11.66 9.05
N ASP A 240 16.87 -10.35 8.89
CA ASP A 240 16.56 -9.40 9.97
C ASP A 240 15.11 -9.56 10.47
N LEU A 241 14.18 -9.84 9.57
CA LEU A 241 12.77 -10.11 9.92
C LEU A 241 12.53 -11.57 10.32
N ALA A 242 13.20 -12.51 9.65
CA ALA A 242 13.03 -13.94 9.90
C ALA A 242 13.56 -14.39 11.29
N SER A 243 14.38 -13.58 11.95
CA SER A 243 14.90 -13.88 13.28
C SER A 243 13.83 -13.85 14.39
N ASN A 244 12.65 -13.27 14.13
CA ASN A 244 11.57 -13.14 15.11
C ASN A 244 10.20 -13.53 14.51
N MET A 245 9.77 -14.77 14.78
CA MET A 245 8.53 -15.33 14.25
C MET A 245 7.26 -14.59 14.71
N ASP A 246 7.25 -14.02 15.92
CA ASP A 246 6.08 -13.27 16.41
C ASP A 246 5.90 -11.96 15.66
N ARG A 247 7.01 -11.35 15.24
CA ARG A 247 6.99 -10.14 14.42
C ARG A 247 6.54 -10.44 12.99
N LEU A 248 7.06 -11.50 12.39
CA LEU A 248 6.61 -11.97 11.08
C LEU A 248 5.11 -12.23 11.09
N ARG A 249 4.60 -12.93 12.11
CA ARG A 249 3.17 -13.21 12.23
C ARG A 249 2.34 -11.92 12.25
N ARG A 250 2.71 -10.95 13.09
CA ARG A 250 2.01 -9.64 13.13
C ARG A 250 2.09 -8.88 11.82
N LEU A 251 3.19 -9.03 11.08
CA LEU A 251 3.33 -8.41 9.76
C LEU A 251 2.41 -9.08 8.73
N PHE A 252 2.28 -10.41 8.75
CA PHE A 252 1.33 -11.11 7.89
C PHE A 252 -0.13 -10.80 8.27
N ASP A 253 -0.46 -10.74 9.56
CA ASP A 253 -1.78 -10.31 10.03
C ASP A 253 -2.12 -8.90 9.52
N LEU A 254 -1.14 -7.99 9.46
CA LEU A 254 -1.31 -6.65 8.89
C LEU A 254 -1.64 -6.69 7.39
N PHE A 255 -1.00 -7.58 6.62
CA PHE A 255 -1.31 -7.76 5.19
C PHE A 255 -2.71 -8.38 4.98
N GLU A 256 -3.13 -9.30 5.83
CA GLU A 256 -4.47 -9.90 5.74
C GLU A 256 -5.56 -8.89 6.08
N GLN A 257 -5.39 -8.10 7.14
CA GLN A 257 -6.40 -7.13 7.59
C GLN A 257 -6.52 -5.90 6.68
N LYS A 258 -5.50 -5.56 5.91
CA LYS A 258 -5.41 -4.47 4.91
C LYS A 258 -5.77 -3.06 5.42
N THR A 259 -6.66 -2.89 6.36
CA THR A 259 -7.23 -1.60 6.82
C THR A 259 -6.16 -0.60 7.25
N SER A 260 -5.21 -1.04 8.08
CA SER A 260 -4.13 -0.16 8.55
C SER A 260 -3.17 0.25 7.45
N LEU A 261 -2.90 -0.66 6.51
CA LEU A 261 -2.08 -0.36 5.32
C LEU A 261 -2.78 0.63 4.39
N LEU A 262 -4.09 0.45 4.16
CA LEU A 262 -4.88 1.41 3.39
C LEU A 262 -4.83 2.80 4.00
N HIS A 263 -4.93 2.91 5.33
CA HIS A 263 -4.82 4.19 6.01
C HIS A 263 -3.44 4.84 5.81
N LEU A 264 -2.35 4.07 5.92
CA LEU A 264 -0.99 4.56 5.69
C LEU A 264 -0.82 5.06 4.25
N LEU A 265 -1.32 4.31 3.27
CA LEU A 265 -1.25 4.68 1.86
C LEU A 265 -2.13 5.91 1.54
N ASP A 266 -3.32 6.03 2.16
CA ASP A 266 -4.20 7.21 2.06
C ASP A 266 -3.51 8.48 2.60
N VAL A 267 -2.80 8.38 3.73
CA VAL A 267 -2.01 9.49 4.29
C VAL A 267 -0.89 9.88 3.32
N SER A 268 -0.20 8.89 2.75
CA SER A 268 0.88 9.09 1.78
C SER A 268 0.38 9.76 0.49
N GLN A 269 -0.90 9.60 0.14
CA GLN A 269 -1.52 10.21 -1.04
C GLN A 269 -1.54 11.75 -1.01
N LYS A 270 -1.49 12.35 0.17
CA LYS A 270 -1.50 13.81 0.36
C LYS A 270 -0.13 14.45 0.16
N ALA A 271 0.92 13.66 0.11
CA ALA A 271 2.28 14.12 -0.06
C ALA A 271 2.67 14.07 -1.55
N GLN A 272 3.57 14.97 -1.97
CA GLN A 272 4.10 14.96 -3.34
C GLN A 272 5.36 14.09 -3.44
N GLY A 273 5.50 13.36 -4.54
CA GLY A 273 6.67 12.54 -4.82
C GLY A 273 6.75 11.26 -4.00
N VAL A 274 7.97 10.72 -3.89
CA VAL A 274 8.22 9.49 -3.13
C VAL A 274 8.26 9.79 -1.63
N GLN A 275 7.50 9.04 -0.85
CA GLN A 275 7.50 9.09 0.61
C GLN A 275 8.19 7.86 1.18
N ILE A 276 8.95 8.05 2.24
CA ILE A 276 9.71 6.98 2.88
C ILE A 276 9.43 7.00 4.37
N TYR A 277 8.99 5.87 4.92
CA TYR A 277 8.78 5.66 6.34
C TYR A 277 9.78 4.61 6.82
N ILE A 278 10.62 4.95 7.78
CA ILE A 278 11.69 4.08 8.30
C ILE A 278 11.36 3.65 9.72
N GLY A 279 11.12 2.35 9.91
CA GLY A 279 10.78 1.81 11.22
C GLY A 279 9.49 2.42 11.79
N GLY A 280 9.52 2.87 13.04
CA GLY A 280 8.37 3.41 13.74
C GLY A 280 7.75 4.69 13.14
N GLU A 281 8.33 5.29 12.11
CA GLU A 281 7.79 6.50 11.45
C GLU A 281 6.43 6.25 10.77
N SER A 282 6.12 5.01 10.41
CA SER A 282 4.81 4.63 9.85
C SER A 282 3.67 4.74 10.88
N GLY A 283 3.97 4.78 12.17
CA GLY A 283 2.99 4.72 13.27
C GLY A 283 2.32 3.35 13.43
N LEU A 284 2.71 2.36 12.63
CA LEU A 284 2.17 0.99 12.68
C LEU A 284 3.19 0.06 13.36
N VAL A 285 2.86 -0.41 14.56
CA VAL A 285 3.74 -1.30 15.36
C VAL A 285 4.28 -2.51 14.58
N PRO A 286 3.50 -3.22 13.74
CA PRO A 286 4.05 -4.33 12.94
C PRO A 286 5.14 -3.91 11.96
N LEU A 287 5.27 -2.62 11.63
CA LEU A 287 6.25 -2.06 10.70
C LEU A 287 7.46 -1.41 11.39
N ASP A 288 7.62 -1.50 12.71
CA ASP A 288 8.71 -0.84 13.46
C ASP A 288 10.13 -1.25 13.00
N GLU A 289 10.28 -2.43 12.42
CA GLU A 289 11.54 -2.91 11.85
C GLU A 289 11.51 -3.00 10.31
N CYS A 290 10.46 -2.44 9.72
CA CYS A 290 10.30 -2.36 8.28
C CYS A 290 10.48 -0.91 7.81
N SER A 291 10.73 -0.76 6.52
CA SER A 291 10.57 0.52 5.85
C SER A 291 9.52 0.39 4.76
N VAL A 292 8.81 1.48 4.57
CA VAL A 292 7.78 1.59 3.52
C VAL A 292 8.21 2.73 2.59
N VAL A 293 8.33 2.43 1.31
CA VAL A 293 8.64 3.41 0.26
C VAL A 293 7.43 3.49 -0.64
N THR A 294 6.81 4.66 -0.74
CA THR A 294 5.56 4.85 -1.49
C THR A 294 5.68 5.98 -2.51
N ALA A 295 4.91 5.90 -3.58
CA ALA A 295 4.69 6.98 -4.53
C ALA A 295 3.22 7.03 -4.92
N THR A 296 2.73 8.23 -5.22
CA THR A 296 1.38 8.42 -5.74
C THR A 296 1.37 8.15 -7.24
N TYR A 297 0.25 7.60 -7.72
CA TYR A 297 0.00 7.47 -9.14
C TYR A 297 -1.29 8.19 -9.52
N GLU A 298 -1.34 8.67 -10.75
CA GLU A 298 -2.30 9.64 -11.21
C GLU A 298 -3.03 9.16 -12.47
N ARG A 299 -4.19 9.77 -12.72
CA ARG A 299 -4.89 9.68 -13.99
C ARG A 299 -5.42 11.06 -14.33
N ASP A 300 -5.11 11.56 -15.52
CA ASP A 300 -5.50 12.89 -16.01
C ASP A 300 -5.11 14.03 -15.03
N GLY A 301 -3.94 13.90 -14.39
CA GLY A 301 -3.43 14.88 -13.41
C GLY A 301 -4.10 14.82 -12.04
N GLN A 302 -4.96 13.83 -11.79
CA GLN A 302 -5.56 13.59 -10.48
C GLN A 302 -4.94 12.37 -9.82
N VAL A 303 -4.46 12.51 -8.59
CA VAL A 303 -3.99 11.39 -7.78
C VAL A 303 -5.15 10.46 -7.49
N ILE A 304 -5.05 9.21 -7.92
CA ILE A 304 -6.10 8.20 -7.78
C ILE A 304 -5.71 7.05 -6.86
N GLY A 305 -4.44 6.98 -6.47
CA GLY A 305 -3.96 5.96 -5.54
C GLY A 305 -2.50 6.13 -5.18
N THR A 306 -2.04 5.21 -4.34
CA THR A 306 -0.65 5.10 -3.88
C THR A 306 -0.18 3.68 -4.10
N LEU A 307 1.06 3.53 -4.54
CA LEU A 307 1.75 2.25 -4.59
C LEU A 307 3.04 2.31 -3.76
N GLY A 308 3.59 1.16 -3.44
CA GLY A 308 4.84 1.14 -2.70
C GLY A 308 5.39 -0.25 -2.43
N VAL A 309 6.43 -0.27 -1.64
CA VAL A 309 7.16 -1.47 -1.22
C VAL A 309 7.30 -1.47 0.29
N ILE A 310 7.08 -2.63 0.90
CA ILE A 310 7.34 -2.89 2.31
C ILE A 310 8.46 -3.91 2.41
N GLY A 311 9.54 -3.54 3.09
CA GLY A 311 10.71 -4.40 3.31
C GLY A 311 11.40 -4.11 4.63
N PRO A 312 12.50 -4.81 4.97
CA PRO A 312 13.27 -4.53 6.17
C PRO A 312 13.85 -3.11 6.14
N THR A 313 14.13 -2.51 7.30
CA THR A 313 14.83 -1.21 7.36
C THR A 313 16.18 -1.23 6.64
N ARG A 314 16.80 -2.39 6.56
CA ARG A 314 18.03 -2.65 5.79
C ARG A 314 17.70 -2.95 4.32
N MET A 315 17.37 -1.93 3.55
CA MET A 315 17.16 -2.05 2.10
C MET A 315 18.07 -1.09 1.32
N ALA A 316 18.31 -1.41 0.05
CA ALA A 316 19.05 -0.56 -0.87
C ALA A 316 18.15 0.58 -1.37
N TYR A 317 18.00 1.62 -0.55
CA TYR A 317 17.10 2.75 -0.83
C TYR A 317 17.40 3.44 -2.16
N GLU A 318 18.70 3.56 -2.52
CA GLU A 318 19.17 4.14 -3.78
C GLU A 318 18.62 3.43 -5.01
N ARG A 319 18.23 2.15 -4.87
CA ARG A 319 17.62 1.35 -5.92
C ARG A 319 16.10 1.26 -5.78
N VAL A 320 15.59 1.12 -4.55
CA VAL A 320 14.15 0.95 -4.29
C VAL A 320 13.37 2.20 -4.65
N ILE A 321 13.88 3.39 -4.32
CA ILE A 321 13.22 4.67 -4.60
C ILE A 321 12.94 4.87 -6.10
N PRO A 322 13.93 4.73 -7.01
CA PRO A 322 13.66 4.86 -8.45
C PRO A 322 12.70 3.81 -8.99
N ILE A 323 12.77 2.58 -8.49
CA ILE A 323 11.83 1.51 -8.90
C ILE A 323 10.39 1.92 -8.57
N VAL A 324 10.15 2.40 -7.35
CA VAL A 324 8.82 2.84 -6.91
C VAL A 324 8.33 4.04 -7.72
N ASP A 325 9.19 5.05 -7.92
CA ASP A 325 8.87 6.26 -8.69
C ASP A 325 8.54 5.94 -10.17
N VAL A 326 9.38 5.15 -10.83
CA VAL A 326 9.16 4.76 -12.23
C VAL A 326 7.91 3.91 -12.37
N THR A 327 7.68 2.94 -11.48
CA THR A 327 6.48 2.10 -11.51
C THR A 327 5.21 2.95 -11.35
N ALA A 328 5.22 3.96 -10.48
CA ALA A 328 4.10 4.89 -10.31
C ALA A 328 3.81 5.69 -11.60
N LYS A 329 4.86 6.18 -12.26
CA LYS A 329 4.74 6.90 -13.54
C LYS A 329 4.23 6.01 -14.66
N LEU A 330 4.72 4.77 -14.77
CA LEU A 330 4.27 3.82 -15.79
C LEU A 330 2.81 3.42 -15.57
N LEU A 331 2.41 3.15 -14.33
CA LEU A 331 1.00 2.86 -13.99
C LEU A 331 0.10 4.04 -14.33
N SER A 332 0.51 5.27 -14.02
CA SER A 332 -0.22 6.50 -14.36
C SER A 332 -0.44 6.63 -15.87
N ASN A 333 0.62 6.44 -16.65
CA ASN A 333 0.56 6.51 -18.11
C ASN A 333 -0.36 5.45 -18.69
N ALA A 334 -0.25 4.20 -18.24
CA ALA A 334 -1.07 3.09 -18.71
C ALA A 334 -2.56 3.30 -18.40
N LEU A 335 -2.90 3.79 -17.20
CA LEU A 335 -4.29 4.09 -16.80
C LEU A 335 -4.89 5.27 -17.59
N THR A 336 -4.07 6.25 -17.98
CA THR A 336 -4.51 7.39 -18.81
C THR A 336 -4.76 6.97 -20.26
N GLN A 337 -3.94 6.07 -20.82
CA GLN A 337 -4.08 5.60 -22.20
C GLN A 337 -5.33 4.74 -22.44
N GLN A 338 -5.76 3.95 -21.45
CA GLN A 338 -6.94 3.08 -21.57
C GLN A 338 -8.25 3.81 -21.82
N MET A 339 -8.38 5.09 -21.55
CA MET A 339 -9.61 5.85 -21.79
C MET A 339 -9.63 6.55 -23.15
N ASN A 340 -8.52 6.58 -23.86
CA ASN A 340 -8.39 7.26 -25.16
C ASN A 340 -8.46 6.29 -26.36
N GLY A 341 -8.61 4.98 -26.11
CA GLY A 341 -8.82 3.91 -27.10
C GLY A 341 -10.18 3.26 -26.95
#